data_a9a15da99a2e1c28c570d3c7313ab924
#
_entry.id   a9a15da99a2e1c28c570d3c7313ab924
#
_cell.length_a   1.000
_cell.length_b   1.000
_cell.length_c   1.000
_cell.angle_alpha   90.00
_cell.angle_beta   90.00
_cell.angle_gamma   90.00
#
_symmetry.space_group_name_H-M   'P 1'
#
loop_
_entity.id
_entity.type
_entity.pdbx_description
1 polymer ?
#
loop_
_entity_poly.entity_id
_entity_poly.type
_entity_poly.pdbx_seq_one_letter_code
_entity_poly.pdbx_strand_id
1 'polypeptide(L)'
;DEKIKKQIDEYKDKILMVVPSDGRTKGTLNLTDKIKLWPDKPLPAAHFAVHKNWVNALGYLAPPFFWHWHVDSYTQKVARKLGRCLYLPTVVFKAKKMFDDTGKQVRTHLNINNRDNFVWDKVKQRHLNADINALQDFIKDQKTP
;
A
#
# COMPACT_ATOMS: atom_id res chain seq x y z
N ASP A 1 -3.57 9.63 -12.43
CA ASP A 1 -4.46 10.59 -11.76
C ASP A 1 -3.64 11.74 -11.19
N GLU A 2 -3.92 12.97 -11.62
CA GLU A 2 -3.18 14.19 -11.25
C GLU A 2 -3.22 14.47 -9.73
N LYS A 3 -4.31 14.11 -9.07
CA LYS A 3 -4.44 14.30 -7.62
C LYS A 3 -3.48 13.39 -6.86
N ILE A 4 -3.32 12.15 -7.28
CA ILE A 4 -2.36 11.21 -6.70
C ILE A 4 -0.94 11.70 -6.93
N LYS A 5 -0.63 12.10 -8.17
CA LYS A 5 0.68 12.62 -8.53
C LYS A 5 1.05 13.84 -7.69
N LYS A 6 0.14 14.80 -7.55
CA LYS A 6 0.33 15.99 -6.72
C LYS A 6 0.73 15.64 -5.29
N GLN A 7 0.06 14.66 -4.67
CA GLN A 7 0.37 14.26 -3.30
C GLN A 7 1.78 13.65 -3.17
N ILE A 8 2.18 12.85 -4.15
CA ILE A 8 3.53 12.26 -4.16
C ILE A 8 4.58 13.35 -4.38
N ASP A 9 4.31 14.33 -5.24
CA ASP A 9 5.25 15.40 -5.57
C ASP A 9 5.48 16.40 -4.42
N GLU A 10 4.60 16.45 -3.41
CA GLU A 10 4.82 17.22 -2.17
C GLU A 10 5.99 16.69 -1.33
N TYR A 11 6.40 15.44 -1.54
CA TYR A 11 7.55 14.84 -0.87
C TYR A 11 8.77 14.85 -1.79
N LYS A 12 9.84 15.52 -1.41
CA LYS A 12 11.07 15.62 -2.22
C LYS A 12 11.65 14.25 -2.59
N ASP A 13 11.63 13.33 -1.65
CA ASP A 13 12.09 11.94 -1.84
C ASP A 13 11.08 11.08 -2.63
N LYS A 14 9.83 11.54 -2.77
CA LYS A 14 8.71 10.84 -3.42
C LYS A 14 8.41 9.47 -2.80
N ILE A 15 8.84 9.23 -1.58
CA ILE A 15 8.49 8.03 -0.83
C ILE A 15 7.16 8.27 -0.12
N LEU A 16 6.09 7.92 -0.80
CA LEU A 16 4.71 8.02 -0.31
C LEU A 16 3.87 6.91 -0.92
N MET A 17 3.05 6.27 -0.13
CA MET A 17 1.97 5.41 -0.58
C MET A 17 0.66 6.18 -0.52
N VAL A 18 0.00 6.33 -1.64
CA VAL A 18 -1.32 6.93 -1.73
C VAL A 18 -2.36 5.85 -1.94
N VAL A 19 -3.36 5.82 -1.08
CA VAL A 19 -4.47 4.86 -1.14
C VAL A 19 -5.74 5.59 -1.53
N PRO A 20 -6.24 5.41 -2.75
CA PRO A 20 -7.54 5.94 -3.15
C PRO A 20 -8.69 5.16 -2.49
N SER A 21 -9.87 5.73 -2.49
CA SER A 21 -11.08 5.04 -2.05
C SER A 21 -11.46 3.93 -3.04
N ASP A 22 -11.86 2.78 -2.53
CA ASP A 22 -12.46 1.70 -3.35
C ASP A 22 -13.99 1.85 -3.51
N GLY A 23 -14.55 2.91 -2.95
CA GLY A 23 -15.99 3.20 -2.95
C GLY A 23 -16.81 2.34 -1.99
N ARG A 24 -16.19 1.42 -1.23
CA ARG A 24 -16.89 0.55 -0.27
C ARG A 24 -17.02 1.15 1.12
N THR A 25 -16.14 2.06 1.45
CA THR A 25 -16.14 2.78 2.75
C THR A 25 -17.24 3.84 2.77
N LYS A 26 -18.49 3.39 2.83
CA LYS A 26 -19.63 4.28 3.07
C LYS A 26 -19.72 4.55 4.58
N GLY A 27 -19.54 5.77 4.98
CA GLY A 27 -20.23 6.30 6.14
C GLY A 27 -19.47 6.49 7.46
N THR A 28 -18.14 6.33 7.54
CA THR A 28 -17.44 6.57 8.83
C THR A 28 -16.29 7.57 8.80
N LEU A 29 -16.03 8.15 7.66
CA LEU A 29 -15.09 9.26 7.56
C LEU A 29 -15.91 10.51 7.21
N ASN A 30 -16.03 11.43 8.15
CA ASN A 30 -16.40 12.79 7.82
C ASN A 30 -15.36 13.32 6.83
N LEU A 31 -15.72 13.22 5.57
CA LEU A 31 -14.88 13.54 4.40
C LEU A 31 -14.87 15.06 4.22
N THR A 32 -14.40 15.77 5.21
CA THR A 32 -13.84 17.08 4.91
C THR A 32 -12.56 16.80 4.15
N ASP A 33 -12.39 17.44 3.01
CA ASP A 33 -11.37 17.32 1.96
C ASP A 33 -9.89 17.22 2.40
N LYS A 34 -9.62 16.84 3.63
CA LYS A 34 -8.29 16.78 4.20
C LYS A 34 -7.77 15.35 4.16
N ILE A 35 -6.81 15.19 3.30
CA ILE A 35 -5.82 14.16 3.30
C ILE A 35 -5.34 13.94 4.74
N LYS A 36 -5.63 12.79 5.32
CA LYS A 36 -5.13 12.43 6.64
C LYS A 36 -4.13 11.31 6.50
N LEU A 37 -3.03 11.44 7.23
CA LEU A 37 -2.24 10.28 7.58
C LEU A 37 -3.21 9.22 8.13
N TRP A 38 -3.03 8.01 7.65
CA TRP A 38 -3.95 6.91 7.85
C TRP A 38 -4.29 6.67 9.34
N PRO A 39 -5.57 6.53 9.71
CA PRO A 39 -5.98 6.24 11.08
C PRO A 39 -5.55 4.83 11.52
N ASP A 40 -5.54 4.57 12.83
CA ASP A 40 -5.07 3.32 13.43
C ASP A 40 -5.82 2.05 12.98
N LYS A 41 -7.01 2.19 12.39
CA LYS A 41 -7.75 1.05 11.84
C LYS A 41 -7.37 0.83 10.38
N PRO A 42 -6.94 -0.39 10.00
CA PRO A 42 -6.63 -0.70 8.62
C PRO A 42 -7.92 -0.68 7.78
N LEU A 43 -7.96 0.22 6.80
CA LEU A 43 -8.92 0.09 5.70
C LEU A 43 -8.29 -0.83 4.65
N PRO A 44 -9.04 -1.69 3.97
CA PRO A 44 -8.48 -2.51 2.92
C PRO A 44 -7.96 -1.62 1.79
N ALA A 45 -6.65 -1.65 1.56
CA ALA A 45 -6.00 -0.92 0.48
C ALA A 45 -5.94 -1.82 -0.77
N ALA A 46 -7.09 -2.19 -1.31
CA ALA A 46 -7.14 -3.02 -2.53
C ALA A 46 -6.44 -2.36 -3.72
N HIS A 47 -6.29 -1.04 -3.69
CA HIS A 47 -5.59 -0.25 -4.69
C HIS A 47 -4.66 0.74 -3.99
N PHE A 48 -3.46 0.90 -4.51
CA PHE A 48 -2.53 1.92 -4.03
C PHE A 48 -1.63 2.40 -5.16
N ALA A 49 -1.03 3.56 -4.98
CA ALA A 49 -0.02 4.12 -5.87
C ALA A 49 1.21 4.50 -5.07
N VAL A 50 2.37 4.24 -5.66
CA VAL A 50 3.68 4.68 -5.17
C VAL A 50 4.51 5.22 -6.35
N HIS A 51 5.49 6.04 -6.06
CA HIS A 51 6.46 6.47 -7.06
C HIS A 51 7.52 5.39 -7.31
N LYS A 52 8.20 5.44 -8.47
CA LYS A 52 9.30 4.53 -8.81
C LYS A 52 10.43 4.50 -7.77
N ASN A 53 10.62 5.58 -7.01
CA ASN A 53 11.60 5.65 -5.94
C ASN A 53 11.34 4.62 -4.82
N TRP A 54 10.06 4.26 -4.60
CA TRP A 54 9.71 3.16 -3.71
C TRP A 54 10.32 1.83 -4.19
N VAL A 55 10.18 1.57 -5.50
CA VAL A 55 10.76 0.37 -6.11
C VAL A 55 12.28 0.43 -6.13
N ASN A 56 12.86 1.60 -6.42
CA ASN A 56 14.31 1.80 -6.39
C ASN A 56 14.91 1.51 -5.00
N ALA A 57 14.20 1.92 -3.93
CA ALA A 57 14.66 1.72 -2.56
C ALA A 57 14.54 0.26 -2.09
N LEU A 58 13.48 -0.44 -2.49
CA LEU A 58 13.19 -1.81 -2.04
C LEU A 58 13.64 -2.91 -3.01
N GLY A 59 13.82 -2.57 -4.29
CA GLY A 59 14.06 -3.54 -5.36
C GLY A 59 12.79 -4.22 -5.88
N TYR A 60 11.61 -3.89 -5.34
CA TYR A 60 10.32 -4.48 -5.76
C TYR A 60 9.13 -3.55 -5.46
N LEU A 61 8.05 -3.75 -6.20
CA LEU A 61 6.73 -3.16 -5.89
C LEU A 61 5.92 -4.10 -5.00
N ALA A 62 5.85 -5.37 -5.38
CA ALA A 62 5.18 -6.43 -4.64
C ALA A 62 6.22 -7.29 -3.94
N PRO A 63 6.11 -7.51 -2.61
CA PRO A 63 7.07 -8.33 -1.88
C PRO A 63 7.17 -9.74 -2.48
N PRO A 64 8.37 -10.20 -2.87
CA PRO A 64 8.55 -11.44 -3.64
C PRO A 64 8.25 -12.71 -2.85
N PHE A 65 8.06 -12.60 -1.54
CA PHE A 65 7.72 -13.72 -0.68
C PHE A 65 6.22 -14.00 -0.61
N PHE A 66 5.33 -13.10 -1.07
CA PHE A 66 3.91 -13.35 -1.26
C PHE A 66 3.62 -13.71 -2.72
N TRP A 67 2.72 -14.66 -2.94
CA TRP A 67 2.27 -15.00 -4.29
C TRP A 67 1.11 -14.14 -4.77
N HIS A 68 0.22 -13.76 -3.85
CA HIS A 68 -0.95 -12.92 -4.18
C HIS A 68 -1.52 -12.19 -2.98
N TRP A 69 -1.81 -12.92 -1.88
CA TRP A 69 -2.43 -12.36 -0.70
C TRP A 69 -1.44 -11.54 0.13
N HIS A 70 -1.96 -10.58 0.88
CA HIS A 70 -1.19 -9.73 1.80
C HIS A 70 -0.20 -8.75 1.17
N VAL A 71 -0.06 -8.69 -0.16
CA VAL A 71 0.83 -7.72 -0.83
C VAL A 71 0.43 -6.29 -0.47
N ASP A 72 -0.85 -5.96 -0.63
CA ASP A 72 -1.44 -4.66 -0.29
C ASP A 72 -1.34 -4.36 1.21
N SER A 73 -1.71 -5.33 2.04
CA SER A 73 -1.68 -5.20 3.50
C SER A 73 -0.26 -5.02 4.03
N TYR A 74 0.71 -5.72 3.45
CA TYR A 74 2.12 -5.59 3.83
C TYR A 74 2.68 -4.22 3.43
N THR A 75 2.51 -3.83 2.16
CA THR A 75 3.00 -2.54 1.65
C THR A 75 2.38 -1.38 2.44
N GLN A 76 1.10 -1.47 2.74
CA GLN A 76 0.43 -0.50 3.60
C GLN A 76 1.03 -0.46 5.02
N LYS A 77 1.35 -1.62 5.59
CA LYS A 77 1.94 -1.69 6.93
C LYS A 77 3.33 -1.05 6.96
N VAL A 78 4.16 -1.27 5.94
CA VAL A 78 5.46 -0.60 5.76
C VAL A 78 5.26 0.93 5.70
N ALA A 79 4.39 1.39 4.80
CA ALA A 79 4.12 2.82 4.60
C ALA A 79 3.59 3.50 5.87
N ARG A 80 2.68 2.83 6.62
CA ARG A 80 2.13 3.36 7.89
C ARG A 80 3.19 3.49 8.96
N LYS A 81 4.02 2.48 9.14
CA LYS A 81 5.11 2.53 10.14
C LYS A 81 6.15 3.58 9.79
N LEU A 82 6.34 3.87 8.52
CA LEU A 82 7.19 4.94 8.02
C LEU A 82 6.55 6.33 8.17
N GLY A 83 5.26 6.43 8.47
CA GLY A 83 4.50 7.70 8.43
C GLY A 83 4.28 8.24 7.02
N ARG A 84 4.31 7.36 6.00
CA ARG A 84 4.24 7.70 4.57
C ARG A 84 3.07 7.01 3.86
N CYS A 85 1.94 6.84 4.56
CA CYS A 85 0.71 6.31 3.99
C CYS A 85 -0.38 7.36 4.02
N LEU A 86 -0.91 7.70 2.85
CA LEU A 86 -1.91 8.73 2.68
C LEU A 86 -3.19 8.14 2.09
N TYR A 87 -4.34 8.42 2.73
CA TYR A 87 -5.63 8.06 2.17
C TYR A 87 -6.22 9.24 1.40
N LEU A 88 -6.64 9.01 0.16
CA LEU A 88 -7.20 10.03 -0.73
C LEU A 88 -8.65 9.69 -1.10
N PRO A 89 -9.64 10.03 -0.25
CA PRO A 89 -11.03 9.66 -0.43
C PRO A 89 -11.69 10.30 -1.66
N THR A 90 -11.14 11.41 -2.13
CA THR A 90 -11.68 12.15 -3.31
C THR A 90 -11.34 11.48 -4.64
N VAL A 91 -10.46 10.47 -4.63
CA VAL A 91 -10.16 9.64 -5.78
C VAL A 91 -10.78 8.27 -5.54
N VAL A 92 -11.71 7.89 -6.39
CA VAL A 92 -12.47 6.63 -6.23
C VAL A 92 -12.14 5.69 -7.38
N PHE A 93 -11.54 4.55 -7.05
CA PHE A 93 -11.38 3.42 -7.96
C PHE A 93 -12.49 2.41 -7.71
N LYS A 94 -13.50 2.41 -8.54
CA LYS A 94 -14.56 1.40 -8.47
C LYS A 94 -14.02 0.09 -9.04
N ALA A 95 -13.77 -0.90 -8.19
CA ALA A 95 -13.56 -2.25 -8.65
C ALA A 95 -14.79 -2.71 -9.46
N LYS A 96 -14.61 -3.10 -10.71
CA LYS A 96 -15.64 -3.85 -11.43
C LYS A 96 -15.96 -5.09 -10.58
N LYS A 97 -17.24 -5.45 -10.54
CA LYS A 97 -17.78 -6.48 -9.64
C LYS A 97 -16.84 -7.71 -9.54
N MET A 98 -16.54 -8.15 -8.32
CA MET A 98 -15.73 -9.34 -8.00
C MET A 98 -16.28 -10.67 -8.56
N PHE A 99 -17.12 -10.62 -9.56
CA PHE A 99 -17.79 -11.77 -10.19
C PHE A 99 -17.31 -12.06 -11.61
N ASP A 100 -16.22 -11.41 -12.03
CA ASP A 100 -15.53 -11.79 -13.25
C ASP A 100 -14.77 -13.11 -13.06
N ASP A 101 -14.38 -13.74 -14.15
CA ASP A 101 -13.72 -15.05 -14.14
C ASP A 101 -12.38 -15.01 -13.39
N THR A 102 -11.70 -13.86 -13.39
CA THR A 102 -10.45 -13.64 -12.64
C THR A 102 -10.70 -13.72 -11.12
N GLY A 103 -11.75 -13.08 -10.64
CA GLY A 103 -12.13 -13.15 -9.23
C GLY A 103 -12.59 -14.54 -8.78
N LYS A 104 -13.14 -15.35 -9.68
CA LYS A 104 -13.43 -16.77 -9.42
C LYS A 104 -12.15 -17.59 -9.33
N GLN A 105 -11.22 -17.42 -10.26
CA GLN A 105 -9.94 -18.14 -10.27
C GLN A 105 -9.14 -17.85 -8.99
N VAL A 106 -9.06 -16.61 -8.56
CA VAL A 106 -8.33 -16.24 -7.33
C VAL A 106 -8.94 -16.89 -6.09
N ARG A 107 -10.26 -17.03 -6.02
CA ARG A 107 -10.94 -17.67 -4.88
C ARG A 107 -10.76 -19.19 -4.83
N THR A 108 -10.55 -19.85 -5.95
CA THR A 108 -10.33 -21.30 -5.99
C THR A 108 -8.92 -21.73 -5.58
N HIS A 109 -7.97 -20.80 -5.47
CA HIS A 109 -6.61 -21.11 -5.07
C HIS A 109 -6.42 -21.05 -3.52
N LEU A 110 -7.12 -21.92 -2.81
CA LEU A 110 -7.01 -22.08 -1.34
C LEU A 110 -5.56 -22.30 -0.88
N ASN A 111 -4.76 -23.01 -1.67
CA ASN A 111 -3.35 -23.27 -1.35
C ASN A 111 -2.49 -22.00 -1.32
N ILE A 112 -2.77 -21.05 -2.21
CA ILE A 112 -2.06 -19.75 -2.24
C ILE A 112 -2.35 -18.97 -0.96
N ASN A 113 -3.63 -18.91 -0.56
CA ASN A 113 -4.04 -18.22 0.66
C ASN A 113 -3.37 -18.82 1.91
N ASN A 114 -3.39 -20.16 2.04
CA ASN A 114 -2.78 -20.85 3.17
C ASN A 114 -1.28 -20.59 3.24
N ARG A 115 -0.58 -20.64 2.09
CA ARG A 115 0.84 -20.32 2.01
C ARG A 115 1.12 -18.87 2.41
N ASP A 116 0.40 -17.92 1.85
CA ASP A 116 0.64 -16.50 2.10
C ASP A 116 0.30 -16.12 3.55
N ASN A 117 -0.70 -16.74 4.18
CA ASN A 117 -0.97 -16.60 5.61
C ASN A 117 0.20 -17.13 6.46
N PHE A 118 0.73 -18.30 6.13
CA PHE A 118 1.90 -18.85 6.82
C PHE A 118 3.11 -17.92 6.69
N VAL A 119 3.38 -17.44 5.47
CA VAL A 119 4.46 -16.49 5.20
C VAL A 119 4.24 -15.19 5.98
N TRP A 120 3.02 -14.66 6.00
CA TRP A 120 2.67 -13.47 6.76
C TRP A 120 3.07 -13.58 8.22
N ASP A 121 2.78 -14.70 8.86
CA ASP A 121 3.08 -14.90 10.29
C ASP A 121 4.57 -15.08 10.57
N LYS A 122 5.31 -15.74 9.69
CA LYS A 122 6.72 -16.09 9.88
C LYS A 122 7.70 -15.01 9.48
N VAL A 123 7.43 -14.28 8.39
CA VAL A 123 8.43 -13.37 7.79
C VAL A 123 8.11 -11.91 7.96
N LYS A 124 6.86 -11.56 8.30
CA LYS A 124 6.40 -10.17 8.33
C LYS A 124 7.27 -9.25 9.19
N GLN A 125 7.70 -9.70 10.37
CA GLN A 125 8.41 -8.80 11.30
C GLN A 125 9.84 -8.53 10.84
N ARG A 126 10.55 -9.57 10.38
CA ARG A 126 11.93 -9.44 9.92
C ARG A 126 12.02 -8.58 8.66
N HIS A 127 11.25 -8.92 7.65
CA HIS A 127 11.25 -8.16 6.39
C HIS A 127 10.66 -6.77 6.55
N LEU A 128 9.63 -6.61 7.38
CA LEU A 128 9.02 -5.31 7.65
C LEU A 128 10.05 -4.29 8.15
N ASN A 129 10.89 -4.67 9.10
CA ASN A 129 11.93 -3.77 9.63
C ASN A 129 13.00 -3.48 8.58
N ALA A 130 13.42 -4.48 7.81
CA ALA A 130 14.40 -4.30 6.74
C ALA A 130 13.90 -3.31 5.68
N ASP A 131 12.66 -3.45 5.24
CA ASP A 131 12.05 -2.56 4.24
C ASP A 131 11.87 -1.13 4.77
N ILE A 132 11.47 -0.98 6.03
CA ILE A 132 11.37 0.33 6.66
C ILE A 132 12.75 1.01 6.70
N ASN A 133 13.79 0.29 7.09
CA ASN A 133 15.15 0.82 7.15
C ASN A 133 15.65 1.23 5.75
N ALA A 134 15.46 0.38 4.74
CA ALA A 134 15.84 0.68 3.36
C ALA A 134 15.17 1.97 2.84
N LEU A 135 13.88 2.15 3.11
CA LEU A 135 13.15 3.36 2.74
C LEU A 135 13.63 4.58 3.54
N GLN A 136 13.93 4.43 4.83
CA GLN A 136 14.46 5.51 5.67
C GLN A 136 15.85 5.96 5.18
N ASP A 137 16.71 5.03 4.82
CA ASP A 137 18.03 5.32 4.31
C ASP A 137 17.95 6.02 2.95
N PHE A 138 17.10 5.54 2.05
CA PHE A 138 16.82 6.22 0.79
C PHE A 138 16.34 7.67 0.99
N ILE A 139 15.43 7.90 1.96
CA ILE A 139 14.93 9.25 2.29
C ILE A 139 16.06 10.16 2.81
N LYS A 140 16.99 9.62 3.63
CA LYS A 140 18.14 10.38 4.15
C LYS A 140 19.08 10.76 3.03
N ASP A 141 19.41 9.83 2.13
CA ASP A 141 20.31 10.06 1.00
C ASP A 141 19.79 11.14 0.05
N GLN A 142 18.46 11.25 -0.13
CA GLN A 142 17.85 12.32 -0.92
C GLN A 142 17.87 13.71 -0.24
N LYS A 143 18.20 13.77 1.04
CA LYS A 143 18.32 15.03 1.81
C LYS A 143 19.74 15.56 1.90
N THR A 144 20.71 14.73 1.59
CA THR A 144 22.13 15.14 1.56
C THR A 144 22.37 15.88 0.26
N PRO A 145 22.86 17.14 0.30
CA PRO A 145 23.14 17.95 -0.90
C PRO A 145 24.29 17.40 -1.72
#